data_7ceba2e0a5e913248dc92d8873cdb1b7
#
_entry.id   7ceba2e0a5e913248dc92d8873cdb1b7
#
_cell.length_a   1.000
_cell.length_b   1.000
_cell.length_c   1.000
_cell.angle_alpha   90.00
_cell.angle_beta   90.00
_cell.angle_gamma   90.00
#
_symmetry.space_group_name_H-M   'P 1'
#
loop_
_entity.id
_entity.type
_entity.pdbx_description
1 polymer ?
#
loop_
_entity_poly.entity_id
_entity_poly.type
_entity_poly.pdbx_seq_one_letter_code
_entity_poly.pdbx_strand_id
1 'polypeptide(L)'
;MNNPVASAANSPTRLVAYSVALAALAVALSPLSIPTGIAKVSPSQHFINVIAGALVGPWWGLAVAVVTSLVRNAVGLGTPLAFPGSIFGVVLAGLAYRHTRNVYFTALGEIIGTGLIGAVVGALVIAPYLMGKEIALALLVLPFLLSSATGAILGVIGLQMLKRLGYLR
;
A
#
# COMPACT_ATOMS: atom_id res chain seq x y z
N MET A 1 -8.70 -34.40 7.85
CA MET A 1 -10.02 -33.75 7.95
C MET A 1 -9.87 -32.31 7.43
N ASN A 2 -10.37 -32.03 6.23
CA ASN A 2 -10.34 -30.69 5.64
C ASN A 2 -11.35 -29.82 6.40
N ASN A 3 -10.86 -28.81 7.12
CA ASN A 3 -11.71 -27.86 7.81
C ASN A 3 -12.38 -26.93 6.76
N PRO A 4 -13.69 -27.03 6.51
CA PRO A 4 -14.38 -26.27 5.47
C PRO A 4 -14.31 -24.75 5.69
N VAL A 5 -14.16 -24.32 6.93
CA VAL A 5 -14.02 -22.89 7.28
C VAL A 5 -12.66 -22.33 6.84
N ALA A 6 -11.59 -23.13 6.88
CA ALA A 6 -10.28 -22.73 6.41
C ALA A 6 -10.18 -22.64 4.87
N SER A 7 -10.95 -23.50 4.15
CA SER A 7 -11.07 -23.46 2.70
C SER A 7 -11.86 -22.23 2.23
N ALA A 8 -12.89 -21.83 2.98
CA ALA A 8 -13.68 -20.64 2.66
C ALA A 8 -12.91 -19.33 2.83
N ALA A 9 -11.87 -19.29 3.67
CA ALA A 9 -11.09 -18.06 3.92
C ALA A 9 -10.31 -17.58 2.68
N ASN A 10 -9.94 -18.48 1.78
CA ASN A 10 -9.14 -18.20 0.57
C ASN A 10 -9.92 -18.39 -0.74
N SER A 11 -11.26 -18.35 -0.70
CA SER A 11 -12.02 -18.42 -1.94
C SER A 11 -11.71 -17.23 -2.85
N PRO A 12 -11.56 -17.42 -4.16
CA PRO A 12 -11.28 -16.32 -5.10
C PRO A 12 -12.29 -15.18 -4.99
N THR A 13 -13.57 -15.50 -4.77
CA THR A 13 -14.64 -14.52 -4.58
C THR A 13 -14.39 -13.59 -3.38
N ARG A 14 -13.91 -14.13 -2.25
CA ARG A 14 -13.59 -13.31 -1.07
C ARG A 14 -12.38 -12.43 -1.29
N LEU A 15 -11.34 -12.94 -1.97
CA LEU A 15 -10.17 -12.15 -2.32
C LEU A 15 -10.55 -10.98 -3.23
N VAL A 16 -11.39 -11.21 -4.24
CA VAL A 16 -11.93 -10.14 -5.09
C VAL A 16 -12.74 -9.14 -4.28
N ALA A 17 -13.68 -9.60 -3.44
CA ALA A 17 -14.51 -8.71 -2.63
C ALA A 17 -13.69 -7.83 -1.69
N TYR A 18 -12.71 -8.41 -0.97
CA TYR A 18 -11.81 -7.62 -0.12
C TYR A 18 -10.94 -6.66 -0.92
N SER A 19 -10.44 -7.07 -2.08
CA SER A 19 -9.61 -6.21 -2.93
C SER A 19 -10.41 -5.01 -3.43
N VAL A 20 -11.65 -5.22 -3.88
CA VAL A 20 -12.55 -4.14 -4.32
C VAL A 20 -12.88 -3.19 -3.16
N ALA A 21 -13.23 -3.73 -2.00
CA ALA A 21 -13.52 -2.92 -0.81
C ALA A 21 -12.31 -2.08 -0.37
N LEU A 22 -11.11 -2.69 -0.35
CA LEU A 22 -9.88 -1.98 0.01
C LEU A 22 -9.51 -0.90 -1.01
N ALA A 23 -9.66 -1.17 -2.32
CA ALA A 23 -9.43 -0.18 -3.36
C ALA A 23 -10.42 0.99 -3.25
N ALA A 24 -11.71 0.71 -3.06
CA ALA A 24 -12.74 1.73 -2.85
C ALA A 24 -12.44 2.60 -1.61
N LEU A 25 -12.06 1.97 -0.49
CA LEU A 25 -11.69 2.67 0.73
C LEU A 25 -10.44 3.55 0.54
N ALA A 26 -9.42 3.04 -0.17
CA ALA A 26 -8.21 3.80 -0.47
C ALA A 26 -8.50 5.03 -1.33
N VAL A 27 -9.39 4.91 -2.31
CA VAL A 27 -9.86 6.05 -3.14
C VAL A 27 -10.66 7.03 -2.29
N ALA A 28 -11.61 6.56 -1.48
CA ALA A 28 -12.43 7.40 -0.61
C ALA A 28 -11.62 8.20 0.42
N LEU A 29 -10.52 7.62 0.93
CA LEU A 29 -9.61 8.28 1.86
C LEU A 29 -8.56 9.17 1.18
N SER A 30 -8.50 9.21 -0.15
CA SER A 30 -7.49 9.98 -0.90
C SER A 30 -7.50 11.49 -0.64
N PRO A 31 -8.65 12.15 -0.37
CA PRO A 31 -8.65 13.57 -0.01
C PRO A 31 -7.89 13.89 1.27
N LEU A 32 -7.65 12.90 2.15
CA LEU A 32 -6.86 13.07 3.37
C LEU A 32 -5.33 13.15 3.12
N SER A 33 -4.91 13.32 1.87
CA SER A 33 -3.50 13.51 1.53
C SER A 33 -3.06 14.96 1.68
N ILE A 34 -1.81 15.15 2.15
CA ILE A 34 -1.20 16.46 2.39
C ILE A 34 -0.26 16.77 1.22
N PRO A 35 -0.51 17.82 0.43
CA PRO A 35 0.39 18.23 -0.64
C PRO A 35 1.68 18.81 -0.05
N THR A 36 2.84 18.38 -0.56
CA THR A 36 4.16 18.89 -0.16
C THR A 36 4.86 19.63 -1.32
N GLY A 37 4.09 20.06 -2.32
CA GLY A 37 4.60 20.72 -3.52
C GLY A 37 5.05 19.75 -4.62
N ILE A 38 5.96 18.84 -4.31
CA ILE A 38 6.53 17.88 -5.28
C ILE A 38 5.79 16.54 -5.23
N ALA A 39 5.50 16.05 -4.03
CA ALA A 39 4.79 14.82 -3.79
C ALA A 39 3.60 15.06 -2.84
N LYS A 40 2.76 14.04 -2.64
CA LYS A 40 1.69 14.07 -1.64
C LYS A 40 2.05 13.07 -0.53
N VAL A 41 1.96 13.50 0.72
CA VAL A 41 2.01 12.61 1.89
C VAL A 41 0.61 12.02 2.06
N SER A 42 0.47 10.71 1.91
CA SER A 42 -0.82 10.02 1.87
C SER A 42 -0.83 8.81 2.82
N PRO A 43 -0.88 9.01 4.15
CA PRO A 43 -0.83 7.93 5.13
C PRO A 43 -1.93 6.90 4.94
N SER A 44 -3.12 7.35 4.54
CA SER A 44 -4.27 6.48 4.28
C SER A 44 -4.00 5.41 3.22
N GLN A 45 -3.24 5.74 2.18
CA GLN A 45 -2.86 4.78 1.15
C GLN A 45 -1.96 3.67 1.70
N HIS A 46 -0.95 4.04 2.48
CA HIS A 46 0.01 3.10 3.05
C HIS A 46 -0.61 2.27 4.17
N PHE A 47 -1.57 2.84 4.92
CA PHE A 47 -2.44 2.09 5.80
C PHE A 47 -3.17 0.96 5.04
N ILE A 48 -3.80 1.29 3.92
CA ILE A 48 -4.49 0.28 3.09
C ILE A 48 -3.51 -0.73 2.49
N ASN A 49 -2.31 -0.31 2.07
CA ASN A 49 -1.28 -1.22 1.57
C ASN A 49 -0.88 -2.28 2.61
N VAL A 50 -0.66 -1.89 3.87
CA VAL A 50 -0.34 -2.81 4.97
C VAL A 50 -1.48 -3.80 5.20
N ILE A 51 -2.72 -3.31 5.24
CA ILE A 51 -3.91 -4.16 5.40
C ILE A 51 -4.07 -5.11 4.20
N ALA A 52 -3.96 -4.60 2.98
CA ALA A 52 -4.09 -5.39 1.76
C ALA A 52 -3.00 -6.47 1.67
N GLY A 53 -1.74 -6.10 1.90
CA GLY A 53 -0.63 -7.05 1.89
C GLY A 53 -0.85 -8.23 2.84
N ALA A 54 -1.37 -7.99 4.04
CA ALA A 54 -1.64 -9.03 5.03
C ALA A 54 -2.93 -9.82 4.77
N LEU A 55 -4.02 -9.14 4.35
CA LEU A 55 -5.36 -9.72 4.25
C LEU A 55 -5.57 -10.48 2.93
N VAL A 56 -5.15 -9.89 1.79
CA VAL A 56 -5.32 -10.49 0.46
C VAL A 56 -4.01 -10.98 -0.15
N GLY A 57 -2.88 -10.67 0.47
CA GLY A 57 -1.55 -11.10 0.04
C GLY A 57 -0.90 -10.19 -1.01
N PRO A 58 0.36 -10.48 -1.40
CA PRO A 58 1.16 -9.55 -2.20
C PRO A 58 0.58 -9.27 -3.58
N TRP A 59 0.06 -10.27 -4.28
CA TRP A 59 -0.40 -10.12 -5.67
C TRP A 59 -1.77 -9.45 -5.78
N TRP A 60 -2.72 -9.80 -4.92
CA TRP A 60 -3.99 -9.09 -4.84
C TRP A 60 -3.82 -7.69 -4.26
N GLY A 61 -2.91 -7.52 -3.29
CA GLY A 61 -2.51 -6.20 -2.80
C GLY A 61 -1.90 -5.32 -3.90
N LEU A 62 -1.07 -5.89 -4.77
CA LEU A 62 -0.56 -5.21 -5.96
C LEU A 62 -1.71 -4.72 -6.86
N ALA A 63 -2.70 -5.57 -7.14
CA ALA A 63 -3.87 -5.18 -7.93
C ALA A 63 -4.64 -4.02 -7.25
N VAL A 64 -4.84 -4.07 -5.93
CA VAL A 64 -5.44 -2.97 -5.15
C VAL A 64 -4.65 -1.68 -5.33
N ALA A 65 -3.32 -1.71 -5.18
CA ALA A 65 -2.46 -0.54 -5.30
C ALA A 65 -2.49 0.07 -6.70
N VAL A 66 -2.44 -0.77 -7.74
CA VAL A 66 -2.50 -0.32 -9.14
C VAL A 66 -3.85 0.32 -9.45
N VAL A 67 -4.96 -0.35 -9.14
CA VAL A 67 -6.32 0.18 -9.39
C VAL A 67 -6.53 1.49 -8.63
N THR A 68 -6.15 1.53 -7.35
CA THR A 68 -6.26 2.75 -6.54
C THR A 68 -5.44 3.89 -7.15
N SER A 69 -4.20 3.64 -7.57
CA SER A 69 -3.33 4.65 -8.17
C SER A 69 -3.89 5.16 -9.51
N LEU A 70 -4.43 4.26 -10.34
CA LEU A 70 -5.10 4.61 -11.60
C LEU A 70 -6.31 5.53 -11.35
N VAL A 71 -7.23 5.10 -10.49
CA VAL A 71 -8.44 5.88 -10.20
C VAL A 71 -8.08 7.24 -9.60
N ARG A 72 -7.17 7.29 -8.62
CA ARG A 72 -6.74 8.55 -8.00
C ARG A 72 -6.12 9.52 -9.02
N ASN A 73 -5.33 9.02 -9.95
CA ASN A 73 -4.76 9.85 -11.01
C ASN A 73 -5.85 10.33 -11.98
N ALA A 74 -6.77 9.47 -12.38
CA ALA A 74 -7.86 9.80 -13.29
C ALA A 74 -8.79 10.90 -12.74
N VAL A 75 -9.04 10.90 -11.41
CA VAL A 75 -9.89 11.91 -10.75
C VAL A 75 -9.10 13.11 -10.20
N GLY A 76 -7.79 13.24 -10.52
CA GLY A 76 -6.96 14.37 -10.10
C GLY A 76 -6.51 14.38 -8.64
N LEU A 77 -6.77 13.31 -7.89
CA LEU A 77 -6.38 13.17 -6.49
C LEU A 77 -4.96 12.60 -6.32
N GLY A 78 -4.39 12.01 -7.38
CA GLY A 78 -3.07 11.38 -7.38
C GLY A 78 -2.04 12.14 -8.22
N THR A 79 -0.83 11.57 -8.26
CA THR A 79 0.22 11.89 -9.20
C THR A 79 0.83 10.58 -9.70
N PRO A 80 1.56 10.55 -10.83
CA PRO A 80 2.25 9.34 -11.28
C PRO A 80 3.19 8.72 -10.23
N LEU A 81 3.69 9.51 -9.29
CA LEU A 81 4.51 9.03 -8.15
C LEU A 81 3.74 8.10 -7.19
N ALA A 82 2.40 8.07 -7.26
CA ALA A 82 1.59 7.15 -6.46
C ALA A 82 1.84 5.67 -6.84
N PHE A 83 2.22 5.38 -8.09
CA PHE A 83 2.48 4.02 -8.53
C PHE A 83 3.69 3.41 -7.83
N PRO A 84 4.92 3.95 -7.95
CA PRO A 84 6.06 3.36 -7.26
C PRO A 84 5.92 3.45 -5.73
N GLY A 85 5.28 4.50 -5.23
CA GLY A 85 5.00 4.66 -3.81
C GLY A 85 4.07 3.61 -3.21
N SER A 86 3.26 2.91 -4.00
CA SER A 86 2.33 1.91 -3.49
C SER A 86 2.71 0.48 -3.88
N ILE A 87 3.16 0.27 -5.11
CA ILE A 87 3.42 -1.05 -5.68
C ILE A 87 4.47 -1.81 -4.87
N PHE A 88 5.63 -1.18 -4.65
CA PHE A 88 6.73 -1.84 -3.93
C PHE A 88 6.40 -2.04 -2.45
N GLY A 89 5.72 -1.08 -1.84
CA GLY A 89 5.30 -1.15 -0.45
C GLY A 89 4.37 -2.33 -0.20
N VAL A 90 3.24 -2.39 -0.91
CA VAL A 90 2.25 -3.45 -0.69
C VAL A 90 2.79 -4.85 -0.99
N VAL A 91 3.65 -4.99 -2.01
CA VAL A 91 4.26 -6.29 -2.35
C VAL A 91 5.19 -6.74 -1.23
N LEU A 92 6.10 -5.88 -0.76
CA LEU A 92 7.00 -6.22 0.33
C LEU A 92 6.24 -6.44 1.65
N ALA A 93 5.22 -5.65 1.95
CA ALA A 93 4.34 -5.87 3.11
C ALA A 93 3.68 -7.24 3.05
N GLY A 94 3.13 -7.60 1.89
CA GLY A 94 2.47 -8.89 1.67
C GLY A 94 3.43 -10.07 1.75
N LEU A 95 4.62 -9.96 1.17
CA LEU A 95 5.66 -10.98 1.27
C LEU A 95 6.14 -11.14 2.72
N ALA A 96 6.41 -10.05 3.42
CA ALA A 96 6.82 -10.06 4.81
C ALA A 96 5.77 -10.75 5.68
N TYR A 97 4.47 -10.43 5.50
CA TYR A 97 3.41 -11.10 6.24
C TYR A 97 3.28 -12.57 5.89
N ARG A 98 3.40 -12.94 4.63
CA ARG A 98 3.33 -14.33 4.17
C ARG A 98 4.39 -15.21 4.83
N HIS A 99 5.60 -14.68 5.00
CA HIS A 99 6.73 -15.44 5.57
C HIS A 99 6.77 -15.41 7.10
N THR A 100 6.42 -14.28 7.72
CA THR A 100 6.62 -14.08 9.17
C THR A 100 5.35 -14.15 9.99
N ARG A 101 4.18 -13.92 9.38
CA ARG A 101 2.88 -13.74 10.08
C ARG A 101 2.93 -12.65 11.15
N ASN A 102 3.89 -11.75 11.05
CA ASN A 102 4.14 -10.68 12.01
C ASN A 102 3.76 -9.32 11.42
N VAL A 103 2.88 -8.60 12.12
CA VAL A 103 2.37 -7.29 11.69
C VAL A 103 3.46 -6.20 11.62
N TYR A 104 4.48 -6.32 12.47
CA TYR A 104 5.58 -5.35 12.49
C TYR A 104 6.50 -5.52 11.28
N PHE A 105 6.81 -6.76 10.88
CA PHE A 105 7.56 -7.02 9.65
C PHE A 105 6.76 -6.63 8.41
N THR A 106 5.44 -6.74 8.44
CA THR A 106 4.56 -6.26 7.38
C THR A 106 4.69 -4.74 7.22
N ALA A 107 4.61 -4.01 8.34
CA ALA A 107 4.80 -2.57 8.36
C ALA A 107 6.20 -2.15 7.88
N LEU A 108 7.25 -2.86 8.29
CA LEU A 108 8.61 -2.62 7.84
C LEU A 108 8.76 -2.82 6.33
N GLY A 109 8.13 -3.88 5.79
CA GLY A 109 8.08 -4.13 4.34
C GLY A 109 7.47 -2.98 3.57
N GLU A 110 6.35 -2.41 4.07
CA GLU A 110 5.73 -1.22 3.48
C GLU A 110 6.67 -0.01 3.51
N ILE A 111 7.31 0.26 4.65
CA ILE A 111 8.22 1.42 4.80
C ILE A 111 9.42 1.30 3.86
N ILE A 112 10.05 0.14 3.78
CA ILE A 112 11.19 -0.10 2.89
C ILE A 112 10.76 -0.02 1.42
N GLY A 113 9.66 -0.70 1.07
CA GLY A 113 9.17 -0.75 -0.30
C GLY A 113 8.79 0.61 -0.83
N THR A 114 8.04 1.39 -0.05
CA THR A 114 7.64 2.73 -0.44
C THR A 114 8.73 3.75 -0.23
N GLY A 115 9.27 3.84 0.99
CA GLY A 115 10.15 4.93 1.40
C GLY A 115 11.52 4.90 0.73
N LEU A 116 12.04 3.70 0.39
CA LEU A 116 13.33 3.56 -0.28
C LEU A 116 13.15 3.18 -1.75
N ILE A 117 12.60 2.00 -2.05
CA ILE A 117 12.53 1.50 -3.43
C ILE A 117 11.58 2.38 -4.25
N GLY A 118 10.40 2.70 -3.72
CA GLY A 118 9.43 3.56 -4.39
C GLY A 118 9.97 4.97 -4.66
N ALA A 119 10.73 5.54 -3.71
CA ALA A 119 11.35 6.84 -3.87
C ALA A 119 12.44 6.82 -4.97
N VAL A 120 13.29 5.77 -4.99
CA VAL A 120 14.32 5.61 -6.02
C VAL A 120 13.69 5.48 -7.41
N VAL A 121 12.70 4.59 -7.56
CA VAL A 121 11.99 4.41 -8.85
C VAL A 121 11.22 5.68 -9.21
N GLY A 122 10.63 6.35 -8.23
CA GLY A 122 9.97 7.64 -8.43
C GLY A 122 10.91 8.71 -9.00
N ALA A 123 12.10 8.85 -8.43
CA ALA A 123 13.09 9.85 -8.85
C ALA A 123 13.74 9.52 -10.19
N LEU A 124 14.14 8.25 -10.41
CA LEU A 124 14.95 7.87 -11.55
C LEU A 124 14.14 7.44 -12.78
N VAL A 125 12.88 7.05 -12.59
CA VAL A 125 12.04 6.53 -13.68
C VAL A 125 10.78 7.39 -13.87
N ILE A 126 9.96 7.52 -12.84
CA ILE A 126 8.65 8.17 -13.01
C ILE A 126 8.79 9.68 -13.26
N ALA A 127 9.61 10.36 -12.48
CA ALA A 127 9.77 11.81 -12.62
C ALA A 127 10.30 12.20 -14.01
N PRO A 128 11.43 11.65 -14.51
CA PRO A 128 11.95 12.06 -15.80
C PRO A 128 11.10 11.56 -16.98
N TYR A 129 10.65 10.30 -16.98
CA TYR A 129 10.03 9.70 -18.17
C TYR A 129 8.51 9.92 -18.26
N LEU A 130 7.79 10.01 -17.12
CA LEU A 130 6.34 10.19 -17.13
C LEU A 130 5.91 11.62 -16.80
N MET A 131 6.72 12.35 -16.00
CA MET A 131 6.36 13.71 -15.59
C MET A 131 7.18 14.79 -16.31
N GLY A 132 8.24 14.42 -17.06
CA GLY A 132 9.15 15.35 -17.72
C GLY A 132 9.88 16.26 -16.71
N LYS A 133 10.16 15.78 -15.50
CA LYS A 133 10.75 16.55 -14.40
C LYS A 133 11.95 15.83 -13.82
N GLU A 134 13.01 16.57 -13.56
CA GLU A 134 14.12 16.09 -12.75
C GLU A 134 13.82 16.39 -11.27
N ILE A 135 13.64 15.35 -10.46
CA ILE A 135 13.38 15.49 -9.02
C ILE A 135 14.52 14.80 -8.28
N ALA A 136 15.25 15.55 -7.47
CA ALA A 136 16.32 14.99 -6.65
C ALA A 136 15.76 13.91 -5.70
N LEU A 137 16.47 12.78 -5.59
CA LEU A 137 16.05 11.64 -4.79
C LEU A 137 15.71 12.04 -3.33
N ALA A 138 16.52 12.91 -2.73
CA ALA A 138 16.30 13.39 -1.37
C ALA A 138 14.93 14.07 -1.17
N LEU A 139 14.40 14.72 -2.21
CA LEU A 139 13.10 15.39 -2.17
C LEU A 139 11.92 14.39 -2.22
N LEU A 140 12.15 13.15 -2.66
CA LEU A 140 11.12 12.10 -2.66
C LEU A 140 11.24 11.16 -1.46
N VAL A 141 12.46 10.89 -1.00
CA VAL A 141 12.68 9.97 0.14
C VAL A 141 11.93 10.44 1.38
N LEU A 142 12.04 11.72 1.74
CA LEU A 142 11.42 12.23 2.96
C LEU A 142 9.89 12.15 2.93
N PRO A 143 9.17 12.67 1.90
CA PRO A 143 7.71 12.52 1.82
C PRO A 143 7.25 11.06 1.76
N PHE A 144 7.97 10.19 1.06
CA PHE A 144 7.63 8.79 0.95
C PHE A 144 7.82 8.04 2.27
N LEU A 145 8.91 8.30 2.99
CA LEU A 145 9.13 7.74 4.33
C LEU A 145 8.08 8.25 5.33
N LEU A 146 7.80 9.54 5.37
CA LEU A 146 6.78 10.10 6.26
C LEU A 146 5.40 9.49 5.97
N SER A 147 5.05 9.39 4.69
CA SER A 147 3.79 8.82 4.24
C SER A 147 3.66 7.35 4.62
N SER A 148 4.67 6.53 4.31
CA SER A 148 4.67 5.10 4.57
C SER A 148 4.81 4.79 6.06
N ALA A 149 5.65 5.50 6.81
CA ALA A 149 5.81 5.27 8.24
C ALA A 149 4.52 5.58 9.02
N THR A 150 3.90 6.72 8.77
CA THR A 150 2.63 7.08 9.42
C THR A 150 1.50 6.12 9.04
N GLY A 151 1.39 5.77 7.76
CA GLY A 151 0.41 4.80 7.28
C GLY A 151 0.67 3.38 7.84
N ALA A 152 1.93 2.97 7.95
CA ALA A 152 2.30 1.67 8.49
C ALA A 152 2.01 1.56 10.00
N ILE A 153 2.20 2.63 10.77
CA ILE A 153 1.79 2.66 12.20
C ILE A 153 0.28 2.42 12.33
N LEU A 154 -0.53 3.14 11.55
CA LEU A 154 -1.98 2.92 11.51
C LEU A 154 -2.31 1.50 11.03
N GLY A 155 -1.56 0.98 10.06
CA GLY A 155 -1.68 -0.37 9.54
C GLY A 155 -1.44 -1.44 10.60
N VAL A 156 -0.44 -1.28 11.44
CA VAL A 156 -0.18 -2.19 12.58
C VAL A 156 -1.37 -2.23 13.52
N ILE A 157 -1.93 -1.07 13.87
CA ILE A 157 -3.13 -0.98 14.73
C ILE A 157 -4.30 -1.72 14.07
N GLY A 158 -4.56 -1.45 12.79
CA GLY A 158 -5.62 -2.12 12.03
C GLY A 158 -5.43 -3.64 11.94
N LEU A 159 -4.20 -4.11 11.67
CA LEU A 159 -3.90 -5.55 11.64
C LEU A 159 -4.05 -6.22 12.99
N GLN A 160 -3.68 -5.56 14.08
CA GLN A 160 -3.90 -6.09 15.42
C GLN A 160 -5.39 -6.23 15.74
N MET A 161 -6.22 -5.25 15.34
CA MET A 161 -7.68 -5.35 15.48
C MET A 161 -8.23 -6.50 14.64
N LEU A 162 -7.81 -6.65 13.37
CA LEU A 162 -8.23 -7.75 12.51
C LEU A 162 -7.81 -9.12 13.06
N LYS A 163 -6.64 -9.23 13.69
CA LYS A 163 -6.22 -10.46 14.39
C LYS A 163 -7.13 -10.77 15.57
N ARG A 164 -7.47 -9.78 16.40
CA ARG A 164 -8.38 -9.97 17.53
C ARG A 164 -9.79 -10.40 17.10
N LEU A 165 -10.25 -9.92 15.95
CA LEU A 165 -11.54 -10.28 15.35
C LEU A 165 -11.51 -11.62 14.58
N GLY A 166 -10.36 -12.30 14.50
CA GLY A 166 -10.23 -13.61 13.85
C GLY A 166 -10.14 -13.56 12.32
N TYR A 167 -9.97 -12.40 11.70
CA TYR A 167 -9.79 -12.27 10.25
C TYR A 167 -8.39 -12.64 9.77
N LEU A 168 -7.40 -12.60 10.66
CA LEU A 168 -5.99 -12.93 10.38
C LEU A 168 -5.48 -13.99 11.38
N ARG A 169 -4.64 -14.89 10.90
CA ARG A 169 -3.94 -15.92 11.69
C ARG A 169 -2.46 -15.60 11.83
#